data_1dfd162ac18392da7ec241dbae834dcf
#
_entry.id   1dfd162ac18392da7ec241dbae834dcf
#
_cell.length_a   1.000
_cell.length_b   1.000
_cell.length_c   1.000
_cell.angle_alpha   90.00
_cell.angle_beta   90.00
_cell.angle_gamma   90.00
#
_symmetry.space_group_name_H-M   'P 1'
#
loop_
_entity.id
_entity.type
_entity.pdbx_description
1 polymer ?
#
loop_
_entity_poly.entity_id
_entity_poly.type
_entity_poly.pdbx_seq_one_letter_code
_entity_poly.pdbx_strand_id
1 'polypeptide(L)'
;MRDPIDRTARGAVLAAALLAAFAVCPVSGRAQAEQGQRIQTMVIDPGHGGMETGAKGKFGNLEKDITLAISLKLKALVERNMGFEVVLTRDKDVDVSVENRSAIANNRKAGLFISIHANGAVQKKAAGSETFFLSLNATDEETRRLAYLENNSSALQSRIDPSSDDDLMMILWDMAQTAYIKQSSQLAELVQEELDALLGTRNRGIKQAPFKILAGVACPAILVEAAFISNPEEEQKLASEDFQVKVAEAIYRGLARYLRMPT
;
A
#
# COMPACT_ATOMS: atom_id res chain seq x y z
N MET A 1 -22.04 -90.83 57.25
CA MET A 1 -23.45 -91.22 57.14
C MET A 1 -24.08 -90.32 56.06
N ARG A 2 -24.34 -90.95 54.89
CA ARG A 2 -25.24 -90.55 53.79
C ARG A 2 -24.89 -89.27 53.00
N ASP A 3 -24.37 -89.54 51.79
CA ASP A 3 -24.66 -88.88 50.52
C ASP A 3 -26.20 -88.70 50.36
N PRO A 4 -26.67 -88.10 49.25
CA PRO A 4 -26.07 -87.62 47.94
C PRO A 4 -26.84 -86.47 47.28
N ILE A 5 -26.50 -86.33 46.02
CA ILE A 5 -27.28 -85.86 44.83
C ILE A 5 -27.10 -84.40 44.48
N ASP A 6 -26.25 -84.16 43.50
CA ASP A 6 -26.45 -84.12 42.05
C ASP A 6 -27.59 -83.17 41.56
N ARG A 7 -27.25 -82.21 40.80
CA ARG A 7 -27.90 -81.86 39.50
C ARG A 7 -27.31 -80.60 38.82
N THR A 8 -26.66 -80.96 37.83
CA THR A 8 -26.47 -80.18 36.59
C THR A 8 -27.48 -79.07 36.30
N ALA A 9 -27.02 -77.90 36.06
CA ALA A 9 -27.69 -76.94 35.21
C ALA A 9 -26.66 -76.19 34.35
N ARG A 10 -26.71 -76.52 33.09
CA ARG A 10 -26.00 -75.81 32.03
C ARG A 10 -26.53 -74.38 31.90
N GLY A 11 -25.74 -73.42 32.23
CA GLY A 11 -26.00 -72.00 31.93
C GLY A 11 -25.18 -71.59 30.78
N ALA A 12 -25.83 -71.36 29.63
CA ALA A 12 -25.21 -70.80 28.40
C ALA A 12 -24.70 -69.43 28.66
N VAL A 13 -23.41 -69.21 28.47
CA VAL A 13 -22.81 -67.92 28.48
C VAL A 13 -23.04 -67.31 27.07
N LEU A 14 -23.99 -66.38 26.97
CA LEU A 14 -24.17 -65.51 25.84
C LEU A 14 -23.06 -64.46 25.86
N ALA A 15 -22.05 -64.65 25.01
CA ALA A 15 -21.07 -63.63 24.71
C ALA A 15 -21.72 -62.55 23.81
N ALA A 16 -22.12 -61.46 24.43
CA ALA A 16 -22.53 -60.24 23.65
C ALA A 16 -21.29 -59.57 23.10
N ALA A 17 -21.03 -59.80 21.81
CA ALA A 17 -20.03 -59.05 21.07
C ALA A 17 -20.56 -57.64 20.83
N LEU A 18 -20.08 -56.66 21.59
CA LEU A 18 -20.26 -55.24 21.31
C LEU A 18 -19.36 -54.86 20.12
N LEU A 19 -19.94 -54.83 18.91
CA LEU A 19 -19.37 -54.18 17.74
C LEU A 19 -19.45 -52.66 17.95
N ALA A 20 -18.37 -52.08 18.44
CA ALA A 20 -18.17 -50.62 18.41
C ALA A 20 -17.98 -50.22 16.94
N ALA A 21 -19.03 -49.76 16.29
CA ALA A 21 -18.95 -49.10 15.02
C ALA A 21 -18.25 -47.75 15.21
N PHE A 22 -16.96 -47.71 14.96
CA PHE A 22 -16.23 -46.46 14.77
C PHE A 22 -16.78 -45.80 13.49
N ALA A 23 -17.73 -44.89 13.69
CA ALA A 23 -18.11 -43.96 12.64
C ALA A 23 -16.90 -43.06 12.34
N VAL A 24 -16.12 -43.45 11.33
CA VAL A 24 -15.14 -42.57 10.73
C VAL A 24 -15.92 -41.42 10.07
N CYS A 25 -16.13 -40.33 10.82
CA CYS A 25 -16.52 -39.07 10.21
C CYS A 25 -15.43 -38.69 9.20
N PRO A 26 -15.77 -38.55 7.91
CA PRO A 26 -14.81 -37.91 7.01
C PRO A 26 -14.64 -36.49 7.53
N VAL A 27 -13.48 -36.22 8.13
CA VAL A 27 -12.99 -34.86 8.31
C VAL A 27 -12.83 -34.32 6.91
N SER A 28 -13.91 -33.71 6.40
CA SER A 28 -13.81 -32.84 5.25
C SER A 28 -12.91 -31.68 5.67
N GLY A 29 -11.61 -31.92 5.55
CA GLY A 29 -10.60 -30.89 5.53
C GLY A 29 -10.92 -30.01 4.32
N ARG A 30 -11.88 -29.11 4.47
CA ARG A 30 -11.85 -27.88 3.69
C ARG A 30 -10.55 -27.23 4.10
N ALA A 31 -9.52 -27.45 3.28
CA ALA A 31 -8.43 -26.52 3.19
C ALA A 31 -9.14 -25.16 3.00
N GLN A 32 -9.20 -24.37 4.07
CA GLN A 32 -9.40 -22.96 3.93
C GLN A 32 -8.19 -22.50 3.11
N ALA A 33 -8.39 -22.44 1.78
CA ALA A 33 -7.53 -21.63 0.96
C ALA A 33 -7.46 -20.30 1.72
N GLU A 34 -6.25 -19.90 2.11
CA GLU A 34 -5.99 -18.59 2.64
C GLU A 34 -6.66 -17.63 1.66
N GLN A 35 -7.82 -17.11 2.06
CA GLN A 35 -8.48 -16.05 1.35
C GLN A 35 -7.50 -14.89 1.48
N GLY A 36 -6.69 -14.70 0.44
CA GLY A 36 -5.86 -13.52 0.30
C GLY A 36 -6.75 -12.34 0.71
N GLN A 37 -6.31 -11.58 1.69
CA GLN A 37 -7.12 -10.54 2.32
C GLN A 37 -7.58 -9.60 1.22
N ARG A 38 -8.88 -9.70 0.87
CA ARG A 38 -9.44 -8.94 -0.25
C ARG A 38 -9.32 -7.47 0.12
N ILE A 39 -8.48 -6.75 -0.58
CA ILE A 39 -8.33 -5.30 -0.39
C ILE A 39 -9.71 -4.69 -0.56
N GLN A 40 -10.22 -4.06 0.48
CA GLN A 40 -11.52 -3.39 0.46
C GLN A 40 -11.36 -1.88 0.45
N THR A 41 -10.30 -1.38 1.10
CA THR A 41 -10.03 0.04 1.24
C THR A 41 -8.66 0.38 0.66
N MET A 42 -8.60 1.44 -0.13
CA MET A 42 -7.38 2.02 -0.66
C MET A 42 -7.28 3.46 -0.16
N VAL A 43 -6.08 3.88 0.24
CA VAL A 43 -5.83 5.28 0.56
C VAL A 43 -4.98 5.90 -0.55
N ILE A 44 -5.46 7.00 -1.10
CA ILE A 44 -4.72 7.85 -2.03
C ILE A 44 -4.36 9.12 -1.29
N ASP A 45 -3.10 9.49 -1.35
CA ASP A 45 -2.53 10.63 -0.66
C ASP A 45 -2.10 11.70 -1.67
N PRO A 46 -2.91 12.76 -1.86
CA PRO A 46 -2.46 13.92 -2.64
C PRO A 46 -1.36 14.64 -1.86
N GLY A 47 -0.12 14.64 -2.37
CA GLY A 47 1.00 15.32 -1.72
C GLY A 47 0.72 16.79 -1.43
N HIS A 48 1.31 17.34 -0.36
CA HIS A 48 1.18 18.73 0.08
C HIS A 48 -0.26 19.18 0.39
N GLY A 49 -0.54 20.49 0.41
CA GLY A 49 -1.86 21.06 0.67
C GLY A 49 -1.82 22.23 1.66
N GLY A 50 -2.80 23.10 1.61
CA GLY A 50 -2.89 24.28 2.48
C GLY A 50 -1.68 25.22 2.32
N MET A 51 -0.95 25.46 3.40
CA MET A 51 0.26 26.29 3.39
C MET A 51 1.45 25.57 2.74
N GLU A 52 1.44 24.28 2.71
CA GLU A 52 2.46 23.48 2.01
C GLU A 52 2.13 23.39 0.52
N THR A 53 2.76 24.24 -0.26
CA THR A 53 2.49 24.31 -1.70
C THR A 53 3.14 23.19 -2.50
N GLY A 54 4.14 22.49 -1.92
CA GLY A 54 5.06 21.67 -2.68
C GLY A 54 5.92 22.53 -3.63
N ALA A 55 6.46 21.90 -4.63
CA ALA A 55 7.23 22.58 -5.65
C ALA A 55 6.36 23.54 -6.47
N LYS A 56 6.98 24.63 -6.94
CA LYS A 56 6.35 25.62 -7.79
C LYS A 56 7.00 25.64 -9.17
N GLY A 57 6.17 25.50 -10.18
CA GLY A 57 6.58 25.59 -11.57
C GLY A 57 6.91 27.02 -12.01
N LYS A 58 7.53 27.12 -13.17
CA LYS A 58 7.93 28.42 -13.79
C LYS A 58 6.71 29.30 -14.13
N PHE A 59 5.60 28.69 -14.52
CA PHE A 59 4.36 29.38 -14.88
C PHE A 59 3.42 29.60 -13.70
N GLY A 60 3.84 29.20 -12.50
CA GLY A 60 3.13 29.45 -11.27
C GLY A 60 2.22 28.32 -10.79
N ASN A 61 2.16 27.20 -11.50
CA ASN A 61 1.42 26.04 -11.03
C ASN A 61 2.05 25.50 -9.76
N LEU A 62 1.22 25.05 -8.84
CA LEU A 62 1.64 24.50 -7.56
C LEU A 62 1.44 22.98 -7.56
N GLU A 63 2.39 22.28 -6.98
CA GLU A 63 2.35 20.82 -6.88
C GLU A 63 1.08 20.34 -6.15
N LYS A 64 0.72 20.98 -5.04
CA LYS A 64 -0.48 20.62 -4.27
C LYS A 64 -1.78 20.58 -5.09
N ASP A 65 -1.92 21.46 -6.09
CA ASP A 65 -3.12 21.53 -6.91
C ASP A 65 -3.14 20.41 -7.95
N ILE A 66 -1.98 20.10 -8.53
CA ILE A 66 -1.80 19.02 -9.49
C ILE A 66 -2.02 17.66 -8.84
N THR A 67 -1.41 17.44 -7.68
CA THR A 67 -1.54 16.17 -6.95
C THR A 67 -2.97 15.90 -6.53
N LEU A 68 -3.70 16.93 -6.08
CA LEU A 68 -5.12 16.81 -5.78
C LEU A 68 -5.95 16.46 -7.02
N ALA A 69 -5.71 17.15 -8.14
CA ALA A 69 -6.44 16.93 -9.38
C ALA A 69 -6.26 15.49 -9.92
N ILE A 70 -5.03 14.97 -9.89
CA ILE A 70 -4.73 13.59 -10.30
C ILE A 70 -5.39 12.59 -9.33
N SER A 71 -5.28 12.83 -8.03
CA SER A 71 -5.83 11.95 -7.00
C SER A 71 -7.35 11.81 -7.07
N LEU A 72 -8.07 12.90 -7.34
CA LEU A 72 -9.52 12.88 -7.53
C LEU A 72 -9.92 12.05 -8.77
N LYS A 73 -9.15 12.17 -9.87
CA LYS A 73 -9.37 11.38 -11.08
C LYS A 73 -9.10 9.89 -10.84
N LEU A 74 -8.01 9.57 -10.15
CA LEU A 74 -7.66 8.20 -9.78
C LEU A 74 -8.73 7.58 -8.86
N LYS A 75 -9.18 8.32 -7.83
CA LYS A 75 -10.29 7.89 -6.96
C LYS A 75 -11.51 7.47 -7.79
N ALA A 76 -11.95 8.33 -8.70
CA ALA A 76 -13.14 8.06 -9.52
C ALA A 76 -12.97 6.82 -10.41
N LEU A 77 -11.75 6.57 -10.94
CA LEU A 77 -11.45 5.38 -11.74
C LEU A 77 -11.50 4.09 -10.90
N VAL A 78 -10.87 4.12 -9.72
CA VAL A 78 -10.78 2.95 -8.82
C VAL A 78 -12.16 2.58 -8.29
N GLU A 79 -12.92 3.54 -7.76
CA GLU A 79 -14.25 3.29 -7.20
C GLU A 79 -15.22 2.73 -8.25
N ARG A 80 -15.21 3.31 -9.47
CA ARG A 80 -16.09 2.90 -10.55
C ARG A 80 -15.78 1.50 -11.08
N ASN A 81 -14.49 1.16 -11.22
CA ASN A 81 -14.10 -0.02 -11.98
C ASN A 81 -13.64 -1.19 -11.12
N MET A 82 -13.20 -0.93 -9.85
CA MET A 82 -12.70 -1.97 -8.96
C MET A 82 -13.62 -2.23 -7.76
N GLY A 83 -14.56 -1.31 -7.47
CA GLY A 83 -15.48 -1.43 -6.34
C GLY A 83 -14.80 -1.34 -4.98
N PHE A 84 -13.64 -0.69 -4.89
CA PHE A 84 -12.96 -0.40 -3.63
C PHE A 84 -13.51 0.88 -3.00
N GLU A 85 -13.51 0.93 -1.67
CA GLU A 85 -13.62 2.19 -0.95
C GLU A 85 -12.31 2.95 -1.11
N VAL A 86 -12.36 4.17 -1.65
CA VAL A 86 -11.19 5.02 -1.77
C VAL A 86 -11.27 6.20 -0.81
N VAL A 87 -10.33 6.24 0.13
CA VAL A 87 -10.19 7.34 1.08
C VAL A 87 -9.04 8.23 0.61
N LEU A 88 -9.30 9.53 0.49
CA LEU A 88 -8.25 10.53 0.26
C LEU A 88 -7.75 11.05 1.62
N THR A 89 -6.45 11.30 1.76
CA THR A 89 -5.90 11.97 2.94
C THR A 89 -6.35 13.43 3.02
N ARG A 90 -6.59 14.05 1.86
CA ARG A 90 -7.30 15.32 1.68
C ARG A 90 -8.08 15.32 0.37
N ASP A 91 -9.25 15.91 0.35
CA ASP A 91 -10.11 16.07 -0.82
C ASP A 91 -10.26 17.53 -1.28
N LYS A 92 -9.53 18.43 -0.61
CA LYS A 92 -9.48 19.87 -0.87
C LYS A 92 -8.12 20.44 -0.48
N ASP A 93 -7.94 21.74 -0.67
CA ASP A 93 -6.71 22.44 -0.32
C ASP A 93 -6.64 22.73 1.18
N VAL A 94 -6.12 21.78 1.96
CA VAL A 94 -5.92 21.86 3.41
C VAL A 94 -4.61 21.22 3.82
N ASP A 95 -4.04 21.68 4.94
CA ASP A 95 -2.86 21.09 5.54
C ASP A 95 -3.19 19.74 6.19
N VAL A 96 -2.41 18.73 5.89
CA VAL A 96 -2.45 17.42 6.57
C VAL A 96 -1.01 16.96 6.79
N SER A 97 -0.61 16.84 8.06
CA SER A 97 0.75 16.40 8.39
C SER A 97 1.03 14.97 7.93
N VAL A 98 2.31 14.63 7.71
CA VAL A 98 2.73 13.28 7.29
C VAL A 98 2.21 12.20 8.24
N GLU A 99 2.25 12.47 9.56
CA GLU A 99 1.76 11.56 10.60
C GLU A 99 0.24 11.34 10.48
N ASN A 100 -0.53 12.40 10.20
CA ASN A 100 -1.98 12.30 10.03
C ASN A 100 -2.34 11.53 8.75
N ARG A 101 -1.59 11.71 7.65
CA ARG A 101 -1.78 10.94 6.41
C ARG A 101 -1.60 9.45 6.67
N SER A 102 -0.52 9.07 7.36
CA SER A 102 -0.25 7.69 7.77
C SER A 102 -1.31 7.16 8.74
N ALA A 103 -1.73 7.98 9.70
CA ALA A 103 -2.79 7.61 10.66
C ALA A 103 -4.14 7.37 9.96
N ILE A 104 -4.49 8.15 8.94
CA ILE A 104 -5.68 7.92 8.11
C ILE A 104 -5.62 6.53 7.48
N ALA A 105 -4.49 6.17 6.84
CA ALA A 105 -4.32 4.88 6.21
C ALA A 105 -4.45 3.72 7.21
N ASN A 106 -3.78 3.81 8.35
CA ASN A 106 -3.78 2.78 9.37
C ASN A 106 -5.16 2.63 10.04
N ASN A 107 -5.82 3.74 10.38
CA ASN A 107 -7.16 3.73 10.99
C ASN A 107 -8.24 3.17 10.06
N ARG A 108 -8.09 3.38 8.75
CA ARG A 108 -8.96 2.82 7.73
C ARG A 108 -8.61 1.37 7.36
N LYS A 109 -7.54 0.81 7.96
CA LYS A 109 -7.02 -0.53 7.63
C LYS A 109 -6.81 -0.68 6.13
N ALA A 110 -6.16 0.33 5.53
CA ALA A 110 -5.90 0.36 4.10
C ALA A 110 -5.16 -0.91 3.65
N GLY A 111 -5.61 -1.51 2.58
CA GLY A 111 -4.90 -2.61 1.93
C GLY A 111 -3.83 -2.13 0.95
N LEU A 112 -3.91 -0.87 0.50
CA LEU A 112 -2.93 -0.19 -0.36
C LEU A 112 -2.89 1.30 -0.03
N PHE A 113 -1.68 1.88 -0.15
CA PHE A 113 -1.44 3.31 0.00
C PHE A 113 -0.66 3.85 -1.20
N ILE A 114 -1.14 4.94 -1.81
CA ILE A 114 -0.49 5.58 -2.96
C ILE A 114 -0.40 7.07 -2.71
N SER A 115 0.82 7.57 -2.55
CA SER A 115 1.10 9.00 -2.51
C SER A 115 1.41 9.51 -3.93
N ILE A 116 0.87 10.68 -4.29
CA ILE A 116 1.00 11.28 -5.62
C ILE A 116 1.67 12.63 -5.48
N HIS A 117 2.75 12.81 -6.23
CA HIS A 117 3.62 13.98 -6.25
C HIS A 117 3.94 14.44 -7.68
N ALA A 118 4.54 15.62 -7.81
CA ALA A 118 5.06 16.18 -9.05
C ALA A 118 6.40 16.86 -8.77
N ASN A 119 7.48 16.15 -9.05
CA ASN A 119 8.84 16.36 -8.59
C ASN A 119 9.39 17.78 -8.79
N GLY A 120 10.07 18.28 -7.77
CA GLY A 120 10.77 19.56 -7.76
C GLY A 120 12.29 19.42 -7.81
N ALA A 121 12.88 19.22 -9.01
CA ALA A 121 14.33 19.14 -9.13
C ALA A 121 15.00 20.52 -9.22
N VAL A 122 16.23 20.63 -8.69
CA VAL A 122 17.09 21.82 -8.87
C VAL A 122 17.49 21.98 -10.33
N GLN A 123 17.73 20.86 -11.02
CA GLN A 123 18.03 20.85 -12.45
C GLN A 123 16.73 21.00 -13.25
N LYS A 124 16.48 22.18 -13.77
CA LYS A 124 15.28 22.49 -14.59
C LYS A 124 15.11 21.66 -15.86
N LYS A 125 16.11 20.85 -16.22
CA LYS A 125 16.07 19.91 -17.34
C LYS A 125 15.72 18.49 -16.91
N ALA A 126 15.58 18.22 -15.59
CA ALA A 126 15.10 16.94 -15.13
C ALA A 126 13.68 16.71 -15.68
N ALA A 127 13.41 15.52 -16.17
CA ALA A 127 12.15 15.17 -16.81
C ALA A 127 11.86 13.68 -16.65
N GLY A 128 10.59 13.32 -16.69
CA GLY A 128 10.12 11.94 -16.67
C GLY A 128 9.35 11.58 -15.39
N SER A 129 8.88 10.34 -15.33
CA SER A 129 8.21 9.78 -14.16
C SER A 129 9.10 8.80 -13.42
N GLU A 130 8.90 8.68 -12.12
CA GLU A 130 9.57 7.69 -11.26
C GLU A 130 8.64 7.26 -10.14
N THR A 131 8.77 6.02 -9.70
CA THR A 131 7.96 5.47 -8.62
C THR A 131 8.84 4.94 -7.51
N PHE A 132 8.51 5.29 -6.27
CA PHE A 132 9.30 4.98 -5.10
C PHE A 132 8.58 4.00 -4.18
N PHE A 133 9.36 3.15 -3.54
CA PHE A 133 8.95 2.35 -2.39
C PHE A 133 9.93 2.54 -1.22
N LEU A 134 9.52 2.12 -0.03
CA LEU A 134 10.28 2.34 1.18
C LEU A 134 11.58 1.52 1.21
N SER A 135 12.68 2.15 1.61
CA SER A 135 13.93 1.51 2.04
C SER A 135 14.72 2.46 2.94
N LEU A 136 15.52 1.91 3.85
CA LEU A 136 16.45 2.71 4.67
C LEU A 136 17.55 3.37 3.83
N ASN A 137 17.90 2.76 2.69
CA ASN A 137 18.93 3.29 1.78
C ASN A 137 18.27 3.86 0.52
N ALA A 138 18.67 5.08 0.17
CA ALA A 138 18.26 5.68 -1.10
C ALA A 138 19.04 5.07 -2.28
N THR A 139 18.38 4.94 -3.43
CA THR A 139 18.97 4.41 -4.68
C THR A 139 20.17 5.26 -5.14
N ASP A 140 20.05 6.57 -5.04
CA ASP A 140 21.05 7.54 -5.45
C ASP A 140 20.94 8.84 -4.62
N GLU A 141 21.87 9.77 -4.83
CA GLU A 141 21.93 11.03 -4.07
C GLU A 141 20.74 11.96 -4.41
N GLU A 142 20.27 11.96 -5.65
CA GLU A 142 19.09 12.73 -6.06
C GLU A 142 17.84 12.25 -5.30
N THR A 143 17.67 10.94 -5.21
CA THR A 143 16.60 10.27 -4.46
C THR A 143 16.70 10.54 -2.96
N ARG A 144 17.91 10.51 -2.39
CA ARG A 144 18.13 10.86 -0.96
C ARG A 144 17.71 12.28 -0.67
N ARG A 145 18.07 13.21 -1.56
CA ARG A 145 17.70 14.61 -1.45
C ARG A 145 16.19 14.82 -1.55
N LEU A 146 15.54 14.16 -2.50
CA LEU A 146 14.08 14.20 -2.64
C LEU A 146 13.41 13.73 -1.35
N ALA A 147 13.78 12.55 -0.83
CA ALA A 147 13.22 12.05 0.42
C ALA A 147 13.46 13.00 1.61
N TYR A 148 14.63 13.68 1.67
CA TYR A 148 14.89 14.69 2.67
C TYR A 148 13.94 15.89 2.55
N LEU A 149 13.67 16.39 1.34
CA LEU A 149 12.78 17.51 1.11
C LEU A 149 11.34 17.16 1.48
N GLU A 150 10.85 16.01 1.02
CA GLU A 150 9.49 15.52 1.32
C GLU A 150 9.29 15.25 2.81
N ASN A 151 10.28 14.68 3.47
CA ASN A 151 10.24 14.41 4.90
C ASN A 151 10.25 15.67 5.78
N ASN A 152 10.66 16.83 5.25
CA ASN A 152 10.80 18.08 5.97
C ASN A 152 9.97 19.21 5.35
N SER A 153 9.04 18.89 4.48
CA SER A 153 8.19 19.88 3.80
C SER A 153 7.21 20.57 4.76
N SER A 154 6.86 19.90 5.88
CA SER A 154 5.90 20.41 6.86
C SER A 154 6.52 21.37 7.86
N ALA A 155 6.06 22.59 7.88
CA ALA A 155 6.37 23.57 8.94
C ALA A 155 5.78 23.18 10.31
N LEU A 156 4.88 22.20 10.35
CA LEU A 156 4.22 21.62 11.53
C LEU A 156 4.94 20.39 12.07
N GLN A 157 6.28 20.36 12.02
CA GLN A 157 7.02 19.26 12.63
C GLN A 157 6.72 19.17 14.13
N SER A 158 5.83 18.27 14.49
CA SER A 158 5.77 17.77 15.86
C SER A 158 7.12 17.08 16.15
N ARG A 159 7.82 17.54 17.17
CA ARG A 159 9.03 16.94 17.69
C ARG A 159 8.66 15.51 18.12
N ILE A 160 9.01 14.52 17.30
CA ILE A 160 9.06 13.14 17.77
C ILE A 160 10.25 13.09 18.71
N ASP A 161 10.00 12.83 19.98
CA ASP A 161 11.03 12.57 20.97
C ASP A 161 11.68 11.21 20.65
N PRO A 162 12.98 11.15 20.30
CA PRO A 162 13.65 9.89 19.98
C PRO A 162 13.86 8.97 21.19
N SER A 163 13.40 9.35 22.37
CA SER A 163 13.72 8.67 23.64
C SER A 163 12.67 7.64 24.10
N SER A 164 11.68 7.28 23.29
CA SER A 164 10.81 6.17 23.66
C SER A 164 11.50 4.83 23.33
N ASP A 165 12.11 4.23 24.34
CA ASP A 165 12.64 2.87 24.37
C ASP A 165 11.49 1.87 24.12
N ASP A 166 11.23 1.53 22.88
CA ASP A 166 10.39 0.40 22.53
C ASP A 166 11.06 -0.43 21.43
N ASP A 167 12.23 -0.99 21.76
CA ASP A 167 13.02 -1.86 20.88
C ASP A 167 12.18 -3.00 20.30
N LEU A 168 11.24 -3.53 21.08
CA LEU A 168 10.34 -4.59 20.63
C LEU A 168 9.36 -4.09 19.56
N MET A 169 8.76 -2.91 19.77
CA MET A 169 7.88 -2.29 18.78
C MET A 169 8.63 -1.93 17.51
N MET A 170 9.87 -1.46 17.61
CA MET A 170 10.72 -1.22 16.45
C MET A 170 11.02 -2.50 15.67
N ILE A 171 11.32 -3.61 16.35
CA ILE A 171 11.59 -4.90 15.70
C ILE A 171 10.32 -5.43 15.01
N LEU A 172 9.17 -5.39 15.67
CA LEU A 172 7.90 -5.82 15.10
C LEU A 172 7.50 -4.95 13.91
N TRP A 173 7.77 -3.65 13.99
CA TRP A 173 7.54 -2.70 12.91
C TRP A 173 8.45 -2.97 11.71
N ASP A 174 9.74 -3.24 11.95
CA ASP A 174 10.71 -3.60 10.93
C ASP A 174 10.34 -4.91 10.22
N MET A 175 9.87 -5.92 10.97
CA MET A 175 9.36 -7.18 10.40
C MET A 175 8.11 -6.96 9.54
N ALA A 176 7.16 -6.15 10.00
CA ALA A 176 5.95 -5.83 9.24
C ALA A 176 6.28 -5.04 7.95
N GLN A 177 7.19 -4.07 8.05
CA GLN A 177 7.69 -3.33 6.89
C GLN A 177 8.37 -4.23 5.87
N THR A 178 9.19 -5.20 6.33
CA THR A 178 9.83 -6.17 5.43
C THR A 178 8.80 -6.97 4.62
N ALA A 179 7.68 -7.35 5.22
CA ALA A 179 6.60 -8.04 4.50
C ALA A 179 6.00 -7.18 3.39
N TYR A 180 5.84 -5.88 3.61
CA TYR A 180 5.23 -4.97 2.63
C TYR A 180 6.21 -4.43 1.58
N ILE A 181 7.50 -4.39 1.86
CA ILE A 181 8.52 -3.89 0.91
C ILE A 181 8.47 -4.65 -0.41
N LYS A 182 8.41 -5.97 -0.38
CA LYS A 182 8.29 -6.79 -1.59
C LYS A 182 7.03 -6.48 -2.38
N GLN A 183 5.89 -6.37 -1.71
CA GLN A 183 4.61 -6.04 -2.34
C GLN A 183 4.61 -4.62 -2.90
N SER A 184 5.21 -3.68 -2.18
CA SER A 184 5.37 -2.28 -2.62
C SER A 184 6.26 -2.18 -3.85
N SER A 185 7.37 -2.91 -3.88
CA SER A 185 8.29 -2.94 -5.04
C SER A 185 7.59 -3.51 -6.29
N GLN A 186 6.80 -4.58 -6.15
CA GLN A 186 6.01 -5.15 -7.26
C GLN A 186 4.94 -4.16 -7.76
N LEU A 187 4.25 -3.49 -6.83
CA LEU A 187 3.27 -2.46 -7.19
C LEU A 187 3.94 -1.29 -7.91
N ALA A 188 5.10 -0.82 -7.40
CA ALA A 188 5.87 0.27 -8.01
C ALA A 188 6.29 -0.05 -9.43
N GLU A 189 6.77 -1.29 -9.67
CA GLU A 189 7.18 -1.75 -11.00
C GLU A 189 6.01 -1.70 -11.99
N LEU A 190 4.87 -2.28 -11.63
CA LEU A 190 3.68 -2.31 -12.49
C LEU A 190 3.12 -0.93 -12.78
N VAL A 191 3.12 -0.04 -11.78
CA VAL A 191 2.68 1.36 -11.96
C VAL A 191 3.65 2.11 -12.86
N GLN A 192 4.97 1.95 -12.65
CA GLN A 192 5.99 2.62 -13.46
C GLN A 192 5.97 2.17 -14.94
N GLU A 193 5.74 0.89 -15.21
CA GLU A 193 5.56 0.38 -16.57
C GLU A 193 4.38 1.03 -17.29
N GLU A 194 3.25 1.21 -16.61
CA GLU A 194 2.06 1.85 -17.20
C GLU A 194 2.26 3.36 -17.38
N LEU A 195 2.98 4.03 -16.46
CA LEU A 195 3.37 5.43 -16.63
C LEU A 195 4.25 5.60 -17.87
N ASP A 196 5.24 4.72 -18.06
CA ASP A 196 6.09 4.73 -19.26
C ASP A 196 5.27 4.55 -20.54
N ALA A 197 4.37 3.57 -20.56
CA ALA A 197 3.56 3.25 -21.71
C ALA A 197 2.58 4.37 -22.11
N LEU A 198 1.99 5.08 -21.12
CA LEU A 198 0.91 6.04 -21.37
C LEU A 198 1.34 7.50 -21.46
N LEU A 199 2.39 7.89 -20.73
CA LEU A 199 2.75 9.31 -20.65
C LEU A 199 3.66 9.78 -21.78
N GLY A 200 4.43 8.87 -22.41
CA GLY A 200 5.44 9.21 -23.40
C GLY A 200 6.50 10.18 -22.84
N THR A 201 6.71 10.17 -21.52
CA THR A 201 7.77 10.89 -20.82
C THR A 201 8.95 9.97 -20.58
N ARG A 202 10.08 10.51 -20.13
CA ARG A 202 11.24 9.68 -19.80
C ARG A 202 10.92 8.76 -18.63
N ASN A 203 11.11 7.47 -18.80
CA ASN A 203 11.06 6.51 -17.71
C ASN A 203 12.34 6.60 -16.86
N ARG A 204 12.19 6.99 -15.58
CA ARG A 204 13.30 7.04 -14.62
C ARG A 204 13.35 5.80 -13.72
N GLY A 205 12.41 4.87 -13.92
CA GLY A 205 12.34 3.58 -13.25
C GLY A 205 11.77 3.65 -11.85
N ILE A 206 11.87 2.51 -11.18
CA ILE A 206 11.55 2.41 -9.76
C ILE A 206 12.80 2.73 -8.92
N LYS A 207 12.57 3.36 -7.79
CA LYS A 207 13.61 3.76 -6.85
C LYS A 207 13.17 3.49 -5.41
N GLN A 208 14.09 3.61 -4.49
CA GLN A 208 13.79 3.42 -3.07
C GLN A 208 14.48 4.49 -2.22
N ALA A 209 13.82 4.89 -1.13
CA ALA A 209 14.35 5.84 -0.17
C ALA A 209 13.56 5.84 1.16
N PRO A 210 14.09 6.47 2.22
CA PRO A 210 13.44 6.53 3.52
C PRO A 210 12.38 7.65 3.59
N PHE A 211 11.32 7.52 2.80
CA PHE A 211 10.17 8.43 2.87
C PHE A 211 9.35 8.17 4.14
N LYS A 212 9.20 9.18 5.02
CA LYS A 212 8.42 9.08 6.27
C LYS A 212 6.97 8.69 6.01
N ILE A 213 6.38 9.21 4.93
CA ILE A 213 5.00 8.89 4.57
C ILE A 213 4.79 7.41 4.25
N LEU A 214 5.76 6.76 3.62
CA LEU A 214 5.72 5.32 3.34
C LEU A 214 6.08 4.50 4.57
N ALA A 215 6.98 5.01 5.41
CA ALA A 215 7.37 4.36 6.64
C ALA A 215 6.23 4.29 7.67
N GLY A 216 5.34 5.26 7.69
CA GLY A 216 4.25 5.35 8.67
C GLY A 216 3.06 4.44 8.41
N VAL A 217 2.94 3.75 7.26
CA VAL A 217 1.76 2.97 6.90
C VAL A 217 1.97 1.46 7.02
N ALA A 218 0.93 0.74 7.47
CA ALA A 218 0.95 -0.71 7.70
C ALA A 218 0.28 -1.47 6.54
N CYS A 219 0.69 -1.16 5.29
CA CYS A 219 0.25 -1.83 4.07
C CYS A 219 1.26 -1.61 2.94
N PRO A 220 1.16 -2.32 1.80
CA PRO A 220 1.94 -2.01 0.61
C PRO A 220 1.73 -0.55 0.20
N ALA A 221 2.84 0.19 0.02
CA ALA A 221 2.84 1.63 -0.17
C ALA A 221 3.84 2.08 -1.23
N ILE A 222 3.42 3.00 -2.09
CA ILE A 222 4.27 3.64 -3.09
C ILE A 222 4.08 5.15 -3.11
N LEU A 223 5.11 5.87 -3.59
CA LEU A 223 5.04 7.28 -3.92
C LEU A 223 5.32 7.43 -5.42
N VAL A 224 4.44 8.10 -6.12
CA VAL A 224 4.52 8.32 -7.58
C VAL A 224 4.88 9.77 -7.85
N GLU A 225 6.00 9.99 -8.50
CA GLU A 225 6.38 11.25 -9.10
C GLU A 225 5.96 11.24 -10.59
N ALA A 226 4.83 11.89 -10.88
CA ALA A 226 4.20 11.80 -12.20
C ALA A 226 5.02 12.47 -13.31
N ALA A 227 5.69 13.57 -13.00
CA ALA A 227 6.57 14.35 -13.87
C ALA A 227 7.26 15.42 -13.02
N PHE A 228 8.13 16.23 -13.64
CA PHE A 228 8.84 17.30 -12.95
C PHE A 228 8.15 18.67 -13.16
N ILE A 229 7.47 19.18 -12.14
CA ILE A 229 6.86 20.52 -12.19
C ILE A 229 7.91 21.63 -12.36
N SER A 230 9.15 21.39 -11.94
CA SER A 230 10.28 22.30 -12.13
C SER A 230 10.74 22.40 -13.60
N ASN A 231 10.34 21.46 -14.46
CA ASN A 231 10.59 21.49 -15.90
C ASN A 231 9.45 22.21 -16.60
N PRO A 232 9.71 23.32 -17.36
CA PRO A 232 8.65 24.12 -17.97
C PRO A 232 7.75 23.37 -18.96
N GLU A 233 8.28 22.38 -19.69
CA GLU A 233 7.50 21.59 -20.65
C GLU A 233 6.60 20.58 -19.89
N GLU A 234 7.12 19.96 -18.83
CA GLU A 234 6.35 19.02 -18.02
C GLU A 234 5.35 19.74 -17.11
N GLU A 235 5.66 20.95 -16.61
CA GLU A 235 4.70 21.80 -15.91
C GLU A 235 3.45 22.06 -16.75
N GLN A 236 3.61 22.39 -18.05
CA GLN A 236 2.48 22.60 -18.94
C GLN A 236 1.66 21.31 -19.13
N LYS A 237 2.32 20.16 -19.25
CA LYS A 237 1.63 18.87 -19.31
C LYS A 237 0.85 18.60 -18.00
N LEU A 238 1.51 18.74 -16.85
CA LEU A 238 0.91 18.52 -15.52
C LEU A 238 -0.30 19.43 -15.26
N ALA A 239 -0.29 20.66 -15.80
CA ALA A 239 -1.41 21.59 -15.71
C ALA A 239 -2.57 21.22 -16.63
N SER A 240 -2.37 20.36 -17.63
CA SER A 240 -3.43 19.96 -18.56
C SER A 240 -4.27 18.81 -17.99
N GLU A 241 -5.59 18.90 -18.19
CA GLU A 241 -6.52 17.87 -17.77
C GLU A 241 -6.23 16.51 -18.43
N ASP A 242 -5.93 16.53 -19.73
CA ASP A 242 -5.62 15.32 -20.51
C ASP A 242 -4.44 14.53 -19.91
N PHE A 243 -3.39 15.25 -19.50
CA PHE A 243 -2.22 14.60 -18.91
C PHE A 243 -2.52 14.05 -17.51
N GLN A 244 -3.27 14.80 -16.69
CA GLN A 244 -3.70 14.35 -15.37
C GLN A 244 -4.58 13.10 -15.46
N VAL A 245 -5.46 13.03 -16.46
CA VAL A 245 -6.26 11.82 -16.74
C VAL A 245 -5.36 10.64 -17.11
N LYS A 246 -4.36 10.86 -18.00
CA LYS A 246 -3.40 9.81 -18.38
C LYS A 246 -2.60 9.30 -17.19
N VAL A 247 -2.14 10.18 -16.29
CA VAL A 247 -1.44 9.77 -15.07
C VAL A 247 -2.35 8.91 -14.20
N ALA A 248 -3.57 9.36 -13.95
CA ALA A 248 -4.54 8.60 -13.16
C ALA A 248 -4.85 7.24 -13.81
N GLU A 249 -4.99 7.18 -15.13
CA GLU A 249 -5.23 5.94 -15.88
C GLU A 249 -4.02 5.00 -15.81
N ALA A 250 -2.80 5.51 -15.91
CA ALA A 250 -1.58 4.69 -15.78
C ALA A 250 -1.49 4.05 -14.39
N ILE A 251 -1.68 4.82 -13.33
CA ILE A 251 -1.70 4.29 -11.97
C ILE A 251 -2.82 3.25 -11.80
N TYR A 252 -4.02 3.54 -12.28
CA TYR A 252 -5.14 2.60 -12.27
C TYR A 252 -4.82 1.28 -12.98
N ARG A 253 -4.20 1.31 -14.16
CA ARG A 253 -3.81 0.10 -14.90
C ARG A 253 -2.75 -0.71 -14.15
N GLY A 254 -1.75 -0.06 -13.58
CA GLY A 254 -0.75 -0.69 -12.74
C GLY A 254 -1.38 -1.39 -11.52
N LEU A 255 -2.32 -0.74 -10.85
CA LEU A 255 -3.13 -1.32 -9.78
C LEU A 255 -3.93 -2.53 -10.24
N ALA A 256 -4.61 -2.44 -11.39
CA ALA A 256 -5.41 -3.53 -11.94
C ALA A 256 -4.55 -4.76 -12.28
N ARG A 257 -3.32 -4.56 -12.73
CA ARG A 257 -2.35 -5.64 -12.96
C ARG A 257 -1.89 -6.25 -11.65
N TYR A 258 -1.53 -5.43 -10.67
CA TYR A 258 -1.08 -5.87 -9.35
C TYR A 258 -2.12 -6.76 -8.65
N LEU A 259 -3.38 -6.36 -8.67
CA LEU A 259 -4.48 -7.09 -8.02
C LEU A 259 -4.88 -8.40 -8.70
N ARG A 260 -4.40 -8.65 -9.93
CA ARG A 260 -4.61 -9.90 -10.67
C ARG A 260 -3.45 -10.88 -10.51
N MET A 261 -2.33 -10.46 -9.92
CA MET A 261 -1.21 -11.35 -9.67
C MET A 261 -1.59 -12.36 -8.58
N PRO A 262 -1.22 -13.64 -8.71
CA PRO A 262 -1.35 -14.60 -7.62
C PRO A 262 -0.47 -14.14 -6.45
N THR A 263 -1.05 -14.11 -5.26
CA THR A 263 -0.38 -13.79 -3.99
C THR A 263 0.53 -14.92 -3.55
#